data_f4894b2b65a2c3c564e68d87377ed9df
#
_entry.id   f4894b2b65a2c3c564e68d87377ed9df
#
_cell.length_a   1.000
_cell.length_b   1.000
_cell.length_c   1.000
_cell.angle_alpha   90.00
_cell.angle_beta   90.00
_cell.angle_gamma   90.00
#
_symmetry.space_group_name_H-M   'P 1'
#
loop_
_entity.id
_entity.type
_entity.pdbx_description
1 polymer ?
#
loop_
_entity_poly.entity_id
_entity_poly.type
_entity_poly.pdbx_seq_one_letter_code
_entity_poly.pdbx_strand_id
1 'polypeptide(L)'
;MNRCSWCNLNNKKYVEYHDNEWGKINFEDKYLFEMLILESFQAGLSWECVLNKREDFRISYDNFDIDKIINYDENKINELLSNPKIIRNKLKIKSSINNAKIFKNIGNEYGSFYKYLLGFTNGNILYEVDKTTNNLSDKISKDLIKRGCKFVGSTIIYSYLQAIGIIYSHDKECFMYKKQ
;
A
#
# COMPACT_ATOMS: atom_id res chain seq x y z
N MET A 1 -9.36 -8.68 -24.37
CA MET A 1 -8.27 -7.87 -23.76
C MET A 1 -7.79 -8.66 -22.55
N ASN A 2 -6.53 -9.13 -22.58
CA ASN A 2 -5.98 -9.94 -21.50
C ASN A 2 -5.47 -9.05 -20.37
N ARG A 3 -5.74 -9.42 -19.13
CA ARG A 3 -5.21 -8.76 -17.91
C ARG A 3 -4.21 -9.66 -17.21
N CYS A 4 -3.53 -9.16 -16.21
CA CYS A 4 -2.65 -9.97 -15.40
C CYS A 4 -3.40 -11.15 -14.78
N SER A 5 -2.71 -12.29 -14.65
CA SER A 5 -3.27 -13.56 -14.18
C SER A 5 -3.90 -13.49 -12.77
N TRP A 6 -3.41 -12.57 -11.95
CA TRP A 6 -3.92 -12.34 -10.60
C TRP A 6 -5.24 -11.54 -10.56
N CYS A 7 -5.62 -10.86 -11.66
CA CYS A 7 -6.83 -10.04 -11.71
C CYS A 7 -8.09 -10.91 -11.87
N ASN A 8 -8.94 -10.95 -10.84
CA ASN A 8 -10.22 -11.63 -10.91
C ASN A 8 -11.20 -10.86 -11.79
N LEU A 9 -11.47 -11.37 -13.01
CA LEU A 9 -12.32 -10.73 -14.00
C LEU A 9 -13.81 -10.67 -13.59
N ASN A 10 -14.24 -11.47 -12.63
CA ASN A 10 -15.60 -11.45 -12.09
C ASN A 10 -15.81 -10.36 -11.02
N ASN A 11 -14.73 -9.71 -10.57
CA ASN A 11 -14.77 -8.64 -9.59
C ASN A 11 -14.49 -7.27 -10.26
N LYS A 12 -15.54 -6.46 -10.45
CA LYS A 12 -15.42 -5.14 -11.09
C LYS A 12 -14.39 -4.23 -10.41
N LYS A 13 -14.36 -4.20 -9.08
CA LYS A 13 -13.39 -3.38 -8.33
C LYS A 13 -11.95 -3.82 -8.62
N TYR A 14 -11.73 -5.13 -8.79
CA TYR A 14 -10.41 -5.67 -9.09
C TYR A 14 -9.99 -5.31 -10.52
N VAL A 15 -10.92 -5.39 -11.47
CA VAL A 15 -10.69 -4.96 -12.85
C VAL A 15 -10.40 -3.46 -12.93
N GLU A 16 -11.19 -2.64 -12.26
CA GLU A 16 -10.97 -1.18 -12.20
C GLU A 16 -9.62 -0.82 -11.57
N TYR A 17 -9.25 -1.48 -10.47
CA TYR A 17 -7.96 -1.32 -9.83
C TYR A 17 -6.80 -1.66 -10.77
N HIS A 18 -6.87 -2.83 -11.45
CA HIS A 18 -5.87 -3.25 -12.41
C HIS A 18 -5.73 -2.27 -13.57
N ASP A 19 -6.84 -1.86 -14.18
CA ASP A 19 -6.83 -1.07 -15.42
C ASP A 19 -6.49 0.40 -15.18
N ASN A 20 -6.89 0.94 -14.02
CA ASN A 20 -6.89 2.38 -13.81
C ASN A 20 -5.91 2.86 -12.73
N GLU A 21 -5.40 1.97 -11.88
CA GLU A 21 -4.65 2.38 -10.68
C GLU A 21 -3.32 1.64 -10.54
N TRP A 22 -3.32 0.32 -10.54
CA TRP A 22 -2.13 -0.49 -10.29
C TRP A 22 -1.02 -0.23 -11.32
N GLY A 23 0.22 -0.06 -10.84
CA GLY A 23 1.37 0.22 -11.70
C GLY A 23 1.43 1.66 -12.23
N LYS A 24 0.52 2.54 -11.81
CA LYS A 24 0.54 3.97 -12.18
C LYS A 24 1.13 4.79 -11.06
N ILE A 25 2.11 5.64 -11.39
CA ILE A 25 2.74 6.52 -10.41
C ILE A 25 1.72 7.50 -9.84
N ASN A 26 1.70 7.58 -8.51
CA ASN A 26 0.97 8.59 -7.76
C ASN A 26 1.93 9.28 -6.78
N PHE A 27 1.87 10.60 -6.69
CA PHE A 27 2.75 11.43 -5.87
C PHE A 27 2.09 11.94 -4.60
N GLU A 28 0.78 11.70 -4.43
CA GLU A 28 0.01 12.23 -3.32
C GLU A 28 0.25 11.41 -2.04
N ASP A 29 0.81 12.03 -1.01
CA ASP A 29 1.14 11.37 0.25
C ASP A 29 -0.08 10.69 0.89
N LYS A 30 -1.29 11.25 0.72
CA LYS A 30 -2.53 10.62 1.19
C LYS A 30 -2.78 9.26 0.52
N TYR A 31 -2.64 9.19 -0.82
CA TYR A 31 -2.77 7.95 -1.57
C TYR A 31 -1.67 6.95 -1.21
N LEU A 32 -0.43 7.43 -1.12
CA LEU A 32 0.71 6.60 -0.73
C LEU A 32 0.51 6.01 0.67
N PHE A 33 -0.03 6.79 1.60
CA PHE A 33 -0.35 6.30 2.94
C PHE A 33 -1.50 5.29 2.93
N GLU A 34 -2.61 5.57 2.22
CA GLU A 34 -3.72 4.63 2.04
C GLU A 34 -3.20 3.27 1.56
N MET A 35 -2.42 3.26 0.48
CA MET A 35 -1.88 2.02 -0.09
C MET A 35 -0.94 1.30 0.87
N LEU A 36 -0.07 2.01 1.59
CA LEU A 36 0.82 1.40 2.58
C LEU A 36 0.04 0.70 3.70
N ILE A 37 -1.04 1.31 4.18
CA ILE A 37 -1.88 0.72 5.22
C ILE A 37 -2.66 -0.47 4.67
N LEU A 38 -3.28 -0.37 3.49
CA LEU A 38 -4.03 -1.47 2.90
C LEU A 38 -3.13 -2.69 2.62
N GLU A 39 -1.93 -2.50 2.08
CA GLU A 39 -0.95 -3.56 1.87
C GLU A 39 -0.48 -4.18 3.20
N SER A 40 -0.30 -3.36 4.24
CA SER A 40 -0.01 -3.87 5.59
C SER A 40 -1.15 -4.73 6.15
N PHE A 41 -2.41 -4.39 5.84
CA PHE A 41 -3.57 -5.19 6.21
C PHE A 41 -3.69 -6.48 5.38
N GLN A 42 -3.11 -6.53 4.18
CA GLN A 42 -3.09 -7.73 3.34
C GLN A 42 -2.28 -8.88 3.96
N ALA A 43 -1.32 -8.63 4.83
CA ALA A 43 -0.49 -9.69 5.41
C ALA A 43 -1.34 -10.87 5.92
N GLY A 44 -1.19 -12.06 5.29
CA GLY A 44 -1.98 -13.27 5.54
C GLY A 44 -3.37 -13.31 4.93
N LEU A 45 -3.72 -12.38 4.03
CA LEU A 45 -4.99 -12.30 3.32
C LEU A 45 -4.75 -12.14 1.81
N SER A 46 -5.81 -12.29 0.99
CA SER A 46 -5.76 -11.92 -0.43
C SER A 46 -5.92 -10.41 -0.62
N TRP A 47 -5.31 -9.86 -1.66
CA TRP A 47 -5.51 -8.46 -2.03
C TRP A 47 -6.98 -8.16 -2.35
N GLU A 48 -7.66 -9.08 -3.01
CA GLU A 48 -9.09 -8.96 -3.32
C GLU A 48 -9.94 -8.76 -2.06
N CYS A 49 -9.61 -9.46 -0.96
CA CYS A 49 -10.29 -9.27 0.32
C CYS A 49 -10.12 -7.86 0.85
N VAL A 50 -8.93 -7.29 0.76
CA VAL A 50 -8.63 -5.92 1.20
C VAL A 50 -9.29 -4.90 0.28
N LEU A 51 -9.15 -5.07 -1.03
CA LEU A 51 -9.69 -4.18 -2.04
C LEU A 51 -11.23 -4.08 -1.96
N ASN A 52 -11.91 -5.20 -1.73
CA ASN A 52 -13.36 -5.20 -1.56
C ASN A 52 -13.84 -4.39 -0.33
N LYS A 53 -12.98 -4.23 0.68
CA LYS A 53 -13.24 -3.47 1.91
C LYS A 53 -12.69 -2.05 1.87
N ARG A 54 -12.05 -1.64 0.79
CA ARG A 54 -11.31 -0.37 0.70
C ARG A 54 -12.18 0.85 1.01
N GLU A 55 -13.40 0.92 0.48
CA GLU A 55 -14.31 2.03 0.77
C GLU A 55 -14.75 2.07 2.24
N ASP A 56 -14.99 0.91 2.83
CA ASP A 56 -15.30 0.83 4.26
C ASP A 56 -14.09 1.21 5.12
N PHE A 57 -12.86 0.91 4.67
CA PHE A 57 -11.65 1.43 5.29
C PHE A 57 -11.56 2.95 5.18
N ARG A 58 -11.81 3.54 4.00
CA ARG A 58 -11.83 5.00 3.82
C ARG A 58 -12.79 5.68 4.79
N ILE A 59 -14.02 5.19 4.89
CA ILE A 59 -15.03 5.70 5.82
C ILE A 59 -14.54 5.57 7.27
N SER A 60 -14.01 4.41 7.67
CA SER A 60 -13.63 4.11 9.05
C SER A 60 -12.35 4.82 9.50
N TYR A 61 -11.45 5.11 8.56
CA TYR A 61 -10.14 5.74 8.77
C TYR A 61 -10.11 7.21 8.36
N ASP A 62 -11.24 7.93 8.46
CA ASP A 62 -11.33 9.36 8.14
C ASP A 62 -10.72 9.69 6.77
N ASN A 63 -11.00 8.83 5.76
CA ASN A 63 -10.47 8.94 4.41
C ASN A 63 -8.93 8.99 4.37
N PHE A 64 -8.29 8.22 5.23
CA PHE A 64 -6.82 8.15 5.41
C PHE A 64 -6.16 9.51 5.67
N ASP A 65 -6.88 10.39 6.37
CA ASP A 65 -6.32 11.64 6.89
C ASP A 65 -5.30 11.33 7.98
N ILE A 66 -4.02 11.51 7.65
CA ILE A 66 -2.90 11.17 8.53
C ILE A 66 -2.97 11.95 9.85
N ASP A 67 -3.37 13.23 9.81
CA ASP A 67 -3.44 14.10 10.98
C ASP A 67 -4.53 13.68 11.96
N LYS A 68 -5.58 13.05 11.47
CA LYS A 68 -6.60 12.43 12.32
C LYS A 68 -6.13 11.09 12.87
N ILE A 69 -5.56 10.22 12.01
CA ILE A 69 -5.17 8.86 12.39
C ILE A 69 -4.09 8.85 13.47
N ILE A 70 -3.13 9.77 13.44
CA ILE A 70 -2.10 9.85 14.48
C ILE A 70 -2.65 10.13 15.88
N ASN A 71 -3.89 10.66 15.96
CA ASN A 71 -4.58 11.01 17.19
C ASN A 71 -5.64 9.99 17.61
N TYR A 72 -5.78 8.85 16.92
CA TYR A 72 -6.72 7.81 17.32
C TYR A 72 -6.38 7.26 18.70
N ASP A 73 -7.38 7.28 19.58
CA ASP A 73 -7.32 6.77 20.95
C ASP A 73 -7.88 5.33 21.06
N GLU A 74 -7.93 4.81 22.28
CA GLU A 74 -8.49 3.45 22.54
C GLU A 74 -9.98 3.38 22.19
N ASN A 75 -10.75 4.48 22.26
CA ASN A 75 -12.16 4.47 21.88
C ASN A 75 -12.29 4.27 20.36
N LYS A 76 -11.49 4.98 19.57
CA LYS A 76 -11.45 4.80 18.11
C LYS A 76 -10.94 3.41 17.72
N ILE A 77 -9.94 2.89 18.42
CA ILE A 77 -9.46 1.51 18.21
C ILE A 77 -10.59 0.50 18.45
N ASN A 78 -11.37 0.65 19.53
CA ASN A 78 -12.49 -0.23 19.84
C ASN A 78 -13.62 -0.09 18.80
N GLU A 79 -13.91 1.12 18.32
CA GLU A 79 -14.84 1.35 17.21
C GLU A 79 -14.41 0.57 15.96
N LEU A 80 -13.14 0.68 15.56
CA LEU A 80 -12.59 -0.04 14.40
C LEU A 80 -12.65 -1.56 14.60
N LEU A 81 -12.37 -2.06 15.79
CA LEU A 81 -12.45 -3.49 16.13
C LEU A 81 -13.88 -4.03 16.08
N SER A 82 -14.88 -3.21 16.38
CA SER A 82 -16.29 -3.60 16.33
C SER A 82 -16.91 -3.53 14.93
N ASN A 83 -16.24 -2.86 13.97
CA ASN A 83 -16.77 -2.69 12.61
C ASN A 83 -16.53 -3.95 11.73
N PRO A 84 -17.58 -4.75 11.39
CA PRO A 84 -17.43 -5.96 10.58
C PRO A 84 -17.08 -5.69 9.11
N LYS A 85 -17.20 -4.45 8.65
CA LYS A 85 -16.93 -4.06 7.27
C LYS A 85 -15.44 -3.97 6.96
N ILE A 86 -14.58 -3.79 7.97
CA ILE A 86 -13.12 -3.77 7.81
C ILE A 86 -12.46 -5.03 8.38
N ILE A 87 -11.15 -5.15 8.23
CA ILE A 87 -10.36 -6.25 8.80
C ILE A 87 -10.10 -5.95 10.28
N ARG A 88 -10.74 -6.72 11.17
CA ARG A 88 -10.69 -6.53 12.63
C ARG A 88 -9.50 -7.25 13.26
N ASN A 89 -8.33 -6.66 13.13
CA ASN A 89 -7.11 -7.16 13.77
C ASN A 89 -6.47 -6.06 14.63
N LYS A 90 -6.47 -6.25 15.95
CA LYS A 90 -5.99 -5.25 16.92
C LYS A 90 -4.54 -4.83 16.67
N LEU A 91 -3.67 -5.79 16.34
CA LEU A 91 -2.27 -5.49 16.09
C LEU A 91 -2.10 -4.64 14.82
N LYS A 92 -2.83 -4.95 13.73
CA LYS A 92 -2.79 -4.18 12.48
C LYS A 92 -3.37 -2.78 12.67
N ILE A 93 -4.48 -2.63 13.42
CA ILE A 93 -5.08 -1.32 13.73
C ILE A 93 -4.10 -0.47 14.55
N LYS A 94 -3.53 -1.00 15.63
CA LYS A 94 -2.51 -0.26 16.41
C LYS A 94 -1.28 0.08 15.58
N SER A 95 -0.87 -0.83 14.70
CA SER A 95 0.27 -0.61 13.82
C SER A 95 -0.01 0.46 12.76
N SER A 96 -1.24 0.57 12.24
CA SER A 96 -1.58 1.63 11.27
C SER A 96 -1.45 3.02 11.88
N ILE A 97 -1.82 3.21 13.14
CA ILE A 97 -1.66 4.47 13.88
C ILE A 97 -0.17 4.79 14.09
N ASN A 98 0.62 3.79 14.49
CA ASN A 98 2.07 3.94 14.62
C ASN A 98 2.73 4.29 13.28
N ASN A 99 2.36 3.57 12.22
CA ASN A 99 2.88 3.80 10.88
C ASN A 99 2.49 5.19 10.34
N ALA A 100 1.31 5.71 10.69
CA ALA A 100 0.90 7.08 10.35
C ALA A 100 1.85 8.13 10.93
N LYS A 101 2.24 7.98 12.21
CA LYS A 101 3.21 8.88 12.87
C LYS A 101 4.56 8.86 12.15
N ILE A 102 5.05 7.66 11.81
CA ILE A 102 6.33 7.49 11.13
C ILE A 102 6.25 8.04 9.70
N PHE A 103 5.17 7.75 8.97
CA PHE A 103 4.94 8.27 7.63
C PHE A 103 4.98 9.80 7.60
N LYS A 104 4.27 10.45 8.55
CA LYS A 104 4.29 11.91 8.70
C LYS A 104 5.69 12.45 9.00
N ASN A 105 6.44 11.80 9.90
CA ASN A 105 7.80 12.18 10.23
C ASN A 105 8.74 12.08 9.01
N ILE A 106 8.62 11.02 8.21
CA ILE A 106 9.36 10.87 6.96
C ILE A 106 8.98 11.96 5.97
N GLY A 107 7.69 12.27 5.82
CA GLY A 107 7.24 13.37 4.97
C GLY A 107 7.83 14.73 5.39
N ASN A 108 7.92 14.98 6.69
CA ASN A 108 8.56 16.20 7.22
C ASN A 108 10.09 16.22 6.99
N GLU A 109 10.76 15.08 7.12
CA GLU A 109 12.22 14.94 6.94
C GLU A 109 12.63 15.14 5.48
N TYR A 110 11.87 14.58 4.52
CA TYR A 110 12.22 14.55 3.09
C TYR A 110 11.43 15.57 2.25
N GLY A 111 10.42 16.24 2.83
CA GLY A 111 9.50 17.14 2.15
C GLY A 111 8.27 16.45 1.53
N SER A 112 8.27 15.11 1.38
CA SER A 112 7.12 14.25 1.14
C SER A 112 7.54 12.78 1.27
N PHE A 113 6.59 11.88 1.46
CA PHE A 113 6.90 10.44 1.46
C PHE A 113 7.35 9.96 0.08
N TYR A 114 6.79 10.54 -0.99
CA TYR A 114 7.25 10.24 -2.34
C TYR A 114 8.74 10.59 -2.54
N LYS A 115 9.19 11.76 -2.07
CA LYS A 115 10.62 12.14 -2.16
C LYS A 115 11.53 11.18 -1.38
N TYR A 116 11.09 10.69 -0.23
CA TYR A 116 11.79 9.64 0.50
C TYR A 116 11.96 8.38 -0.35
N LEU A 117 10.88 7.91 -1.03
CA LEU A 117 10.96 6.75 -1.93
C LEU A 117 11.88 7.00 -3.13
N LEU A 118 11.87 8.22 -3.69
CA LEU A 118 12.79 8.59 -4.79
C LEU A 118 14.26 8.49 -4.40
N GLY A 119 14.61 8.69 -3.13
CA GLY A 119 15.97 8.50 -2.62
C GLY A 119 16.52 7.07 -2.80
N PHE A 120 15.65 6.08 -2.94
CA PHE A 120 16.04 4.68 -3.18
C PHE A 120 16.07 4.31 -4.68
N THR A 121 15.38 5.05 -5.53
CA THR A 121 15.17 4.72 -6.96
C THR A 121 15.91 5.65 -7.92
N ASN A 122 16.44 6.77 -7.41
CA ASN A 122 16.95 7.87 -8.24
C ASN A 122 15.92 8.35 -9.28
N GLY A 123 14.63 8.24 -8.97
CA GLY A 123 13.54 8.64 -9.85
C GLY A 123 13.21 7.64 -10.97
N ASN A 124 13.84 6.48 -10.99
CA ASN A 124 13.61 5.47 -12.02
C ASN A 124 12.45 4.54 -11.65
N ILE A 125 11.66 4.15 -12.66
CA ILE A 125 10.70 3.06 -12.58
C ILE A 125 11.44 1.75 -12.83
N LEU A 126 11.21 0.76 -11.99
CA LEU A 126 11.76 -0.57 -12.16
C LEU A 126 10.75 -1.46 -12.89
N TYR A 127 11.14 -2.00 -14.03
CA TYR A 127 10.32 -2.93 -14.82
C TYR A 127 10.76 -4.36 -14.52
N GLU A 128 9.90 -5.15 -13.88
CA GLU A 128 10.16 -6.56 -13.61
C GLU A 128 8.86 -7.32 -13.39
N VAL A 129 8.87 -8.62 -13.70
CA VAL A 129 7.74 -9.55 -13.53
C VAL A 129 8.19 -10.77 -12.74
N ASP A 130 7.25 -11.56 -12.27
CA ASP A 130 7.48 -12.87 -11.62
C ASP A 130 8.34 -12.81 -10.36
N LYS A 131 8.27 -11.70 -9.60
CA LYS A 131 8.94 -11.55 -8.31
C LYS A 131 7.98 -11.16 -7.21
N THR A 132 8.35 -11.48 -5.99
CA THR A 132 7.63 -11.10 -4.75
C THR A 132 8.47 -10.24 -3.82
N THR A 133 9.77 -10.12 -4.10
CA THR A 133 10.73 -9.27 -3.39
C THR A 133 11.90 -8.92 -4.33
N ASN A 134 12.62 -7.87 -4.00
CA ASN A 134 13.88 -7.50 -4.66
C ASN A 134 14.75 -6.63 -3.74
N ASN A 135 15.96 -6.27 -4.19
CA ASN A 135 16.87 -5.42 -3.42
C ASN A 135 16.27 -4.06 -3.04
N LEU A 136 15.37 -3.49 -3.87
CA LEU A 136 14.71 -2.22 -3.58
C LEU A 136 13.71 -2.40 -2.43
N SER A 137 12.81 -3.39 -2.52
CA SER A 137 11.85 -3.68 -1.45
C SER A 137 12.54 -4.06 -0.14
N ASP A 138 13.67 -4.78 -0.21
CA ASP A 138 14.48 -5.13 0.97
C ASP A 138 15.06 -3.90 1.67
N LYS A 139 15.62 -2.95 0.91
CA LYS A 139 16.21 -1.72 1.45
C LYS A 139 15.15 -0.84 2.10
N ILE A 140 14.03 -0.59 1.40
CA ILE A 140 12.93 0.23 1.91
C ILE A 140 12.30 -0.44 3.15
N SER A 141 12.04 -1.74 3.10
CA SER A 141 11.53 -2.50 4.25
C SER A 141 12.44 -2.36 5.47
N LYS A 142 13.76 -2.56 5.31
CA LYS A 142 14.73 -2.43 6.39
C LYS A 142 14.73 -1.02 7.00
N ASP A 143 14.67 0.03 6.18
CA ASP A 143 14.65 1.41 6.68
C ASP A 143 13.34 1.70 7.42
N LEU A 144 12.19 1.33 6.86
CA LEU A 144 10.89 1.51 7.51
C LEU A 144 10.81 0.74 8.85
N ILE A 145 11.32 -0.50 8.91
CA ILE A 145 11.38 -1.29 10.15
C ILE A 145 12.30 -0.61 11.17
N LYS A 146 13.47 -0.12 10.74
CA LYS A 146 14.40 0.62 11.61
C LYS A 146 13.76 1.88 12.18
N ARG A 147 12.89 2.55 11.42
CA ARG A 147 12.10 3.71 11.88
C ARG A 147 10.94 3.32 12.80
N GLY A 148 10.65 2.03 12.95
CA GLY A 148 9.63 1.49 13.85
C GLY A 148 8.32 1.10 13.18
N CYS A 149 8.21 1.15 11.85
CA CYS A 149 7.02 0.65 11.12
C CYS A 149 6.80 -0.84 11.36
N LYS A 150 5.54 -1.24 11.33
CA LYS A 150 5.08 -2.62 11.50
C LYS A 150 4.33 -3.10 10.26
N PHE A 151 4.35 -4.41 9.99
CA PHE A 151 3.72 -5.02 8.82
C PHE A 151 4.22 -4.45 7.49
N VAL A 152 5.50 -4.12 7.41
CA VAL A 152 6.19 -3.57 6.24
C VAL A 152 7.36 -4.47 5.79
N GLY A 153 7.19 -5.79 5.89
CA GLY A 153 8.19 -6.76 5.39
C GLY A 153 8.40 -6.62 3.88
N SER A 154 9.53 -7.13 3.37
CA SER A 154 9.94 -6.94 1.98
C SER A 154 8.87 -7.32 0.95
N THR A 155 8.12 -8.41 1.16
CA THR A 155 7.02 -8.82 0.29
C THR A 155 5.89 -7.78 0.27
N ILE A 156 5.50 -7.25 1.43
CA ILE A 156 4.48 -6.19 1.52
C ILE A 156 4.96 -4.92 0.83
N ILE A 157 6.21 -4.53 1.06
CA ILE A 157 6.80 -3.35 0.41
C ILE A 157 6.91 -3.56 -1.09
N TYR A 158 7.24 -4.76 -1.56
CA TYR A 158 7.27 -5.06 -2.99
C TYR A 158 5.89 -4.84 -3.63
N SER A 159 4.83 -5.43 -3.06
CA SER A 159 3.44 -5.22 -3.52
C SER A 159 3.03 -3.75 -3.46
N TYR A 160 3.41 -3.05 -2.39
CA TYR A 160 3.19 -1.61 -2.24
C TYR A 160 3.85 -0.81 -3.38
N LEU A 161 5.12 -1.11 -3.72
CA LEU A 161 5.84 -0.43 -4.81
C LEU A 161 5.22 -0.71 -6.18
N GLN A 162 4.65 -1.90 -6.39
CA GLN A 162 3.86 -2.21 -7.59
C GLN A 162 2.56 -1.40 -7.61
N ALA A 163 1.82 -1.36 -6.50
CA ALA A 163 0.56 -0.64 -6.41
C ALA A 163 0.70 0.85 -6.73
N ILE A 164 1.79 1.49 -6.27
CA ILE A 164 2.05 2.92 -6.48
C ILE A 164 2.88 3.25 -7.74
N GLY A 165 3.20 2.25 -8.56
CA GLY A 165 3.84 2.43 -9.87
C GLY A 165 5.36 2.64 -9.86
N ILE A 166 6.04 2.46 -8.72
CA ILE A 166 7.52 2.45 -8.65
C ILE A 166 8.07 1.18 -9.28
N ILE A 167 7.38 0.05 -9.10
CA ILE A 167 7.64 -1.20 -9.82
C ILE A 167 6.52 -1.42 -10.82
N TYR A 168 6.86 -1.48 -12.11
CA TYR A 168 5.92 -1.79 -13.18
C TYR A 168 6.02 -3.28 -13.49
N SER A 169 4.95 -4.05 -13.22
CA SER A 169 5.02 -5.51 -13.16
C SER A 169 3.84 -6.21 -13.85
N HIS A 170 3.28 -5.61 -14.90
CA HIS A 170 2.22 -6.28 -15.67
C HIS A 170 2.75 -7.54 -16.37
N ASP A 171 1.97 -8.64 -16.33
CA ASP A 171 2.28 -9.90 -17.00
C ASP A 171 2.50 -9.68 -18.49
N LYS A 172 3.37 -10.47 -19.11
CA LYS A 172 3.72 -10.35 -20.54
C LYS A 172 2.51 -10.40 -21.47
N GLU A 173 1.49 -11.17 -21.11
CA GLU A 173 0.25 -11.33 -21.87
C GLU A 173 -0.79 -10.23 -21.56
N CYS A 174 -0.51 -9.36 -20.60
CA CYS A 174 -1.41 -8.28 -20.22
C CYS A 174 -1.37 -7.15 -21.25
N PHE A 175 -2.54 -6.57 -21.56
CA PHE A 175 -2.63 -5.42 -22.48
C PHE A 175 -1.89 -4.17 -21.98
N MET A 176 -1.60 -4.12 -20.68
CA MET A 176 -0.82 -3.04 -20.06
C MET A 176 0.69 -3.32 -20.08
N TYR A 177 1.13 -4.49 -20.54
CA TYR A 177 2.55 -4.84 -20.56
C TYR A 177 3.36 -3.84 -21.41
N LYS A 178 4.45 -3.37 -20.83
CA LYS A 178 5.44 -2.53 -21.54
C LYS A 178 6.73 -3.33 -21.71
N LYS A 179 7.09 -3.57 -22.97
CA LYS A 179 8.41 -4.12 -23.31
C LYS A 179 9.46 -3.03 -23.04
N GLN A 180 10.52 -3.37 -22.31
CA GLN A 180 11.71 -2.52 -22.16
C GLN A 180 12.45 -2.38 -23.45
#